data_147dad7908fbe9577242260a426425ec
#
_entry.id   147dad7908fbe9577242260a426425ec
#
_cell.length_a   1.000
_cell.length_b   1.000
_cell.length_c   1.000
_cell.angle_alpha   90.00
_cell.angle_beta   90.00
_cell.angle_gamma   90.00
#
_symmetry.space_group_name_H-M   'P 1'
#
loop_
_entity.id
_entity.type
_entity.pdbx_description
1 polymer ?
#
loop_
_entity_poly.entity_id
_entity_poly.type
_entity_poly.pdbx_seq_one_letter_code
_entity_poly.pdbx_strand_id
1 'polypeptide(L)'
;FLRDLFGFMVIVGIGIAIYRRIVMKVPRLKTNPMDSYAIIILAIIMLSGIFLEATKITSHTRYQEMVEEYADTDDEEELRTLESFWVQNFDIVSPTVKGPFEEEILAEGAEIHDMSCAACHSRPGWAFTGYAVAKIAKPIALGLDRANMPTLLWYLHFLACFVGMAYLPFSKMFHIFASPVIRSRF
;
A
#
# COMPACT_ATOMS: atom_id res chain seq x y z
N PHE A 1 6.73 2.71 7.44
CA PHE A 1 6.62 4.08 7.93
C PHE A 1 7.20 5.12 6.96
N LEU A 2 8.50 5.09 6.66
CA LEU A 2 9.15 6.10 5.80
C LEU A 2 8.51 6.17 4.41
N ARG A 3 8.21 5.04 3.79
CA ARG A 3 7.53 4.99 2.50
C ARG A 3 6.18 5.71 2.55
N ASP A 4 5.38 5.46 3.58
CA ASP A 4 4.08 6.08 3.78
C ASP A 4 4.19 7.57 4.07
N LEU A 5 5.16 7.98 4.87
CA LEU A 5 5.41 9.39 5.16
C LEU A 5 5.71 10.17 3.88
N PHE A 6 6.66 9.69 3.06
CA PHE A 6 6.99 10.34 1.80
C PHE A 6 5.83 10.26 0.80
N GLY A 7 5.13 9.14 0.75
CA GLY A 7 3.94 8.97 -0.07
C GLY A 7 2.84 9.98 0.29
N PHE A 8 2.57 10.16 1.57
CA PHE A 8 1.63 11.16 2.06
C PHE A 8 2.06 12.59 1.68
N MET A 9 3.32 12.93 1.82
CA MET A 9 3.85 14.25 1.40
C MET A 9 3.63 14.49 -0.11
N VAL A 10 3.82 13.47 -0.95
CA VAL A 10 3.57 13.56 -2.39
C VAL A 10 2.08 13.79 -2.66
N ILE A 11 1.18 13.11 -1.97
CA ILE A 11 -0.28 13.30 -2.12
C ILE A 11 -0.68 14.73 -1.74
N VAL A 12 -0.18 15.24 -0.62
CA VAL A 12 -0.40 16.64 -0.22
C VAL A 12 0.10 17.59 -1.30
N GLY A 13 1.29 17.35 -1.85
CA GLY A 13 1.86 18.14 -2.94
C GLY A 13 0.99 18.13 -4.20
N ILE A 14 0.49 16.96 -4.59
CA ILE A 14 -0.45 16.81 -5.72
C ILE A 14 -1.75 17.59 -5.43
N GLY A 15 -2.31 17.46 -4.23
CA GLY A 15 -3.50 18.18 -3.81
C GLY A 15 -3.33 19.70 -3.90
N ILE A 16 -2.21 20.24 -3.41
CA ILE A 16 -1.87 21.67 -3.51
C ILE A 16 -1.72 22.09 -4.98
N ALA A 17 -1.07 21.28 -5.81
CA ALA A 17 -0.88 21.57 -7.22
C ALA A 17 -2.23 21.65 -7.97
N ILE A 18 -3.13 20.71 -7.71
CA ILE A 18 -4.48 20.68 -8.26
C ILE A 18 -5.29 21.89 -7.77
N TYR A 19 -5.29 22.15 -6.47
CA TYR A 19 -6.02 23.26 -5.86
C TYR A 19 -5.62 24.61 -6.46
N ARG A 20 -4.30 24.87 -6.55
CA ARG A 20 -3.78 26.12 -7.13
C ARG A 20 -4.11 26.29 -8.62
N ARG A 21 -4.20 25.20 -9.38
CA ARG A 21 -4.48 25.24 -10.83
C ARG A 21 -5.95 25.31 -11.15
N ILE A 22 -6.77 24.51 -10.46
CA ILE A 22 -8.19 24.36 -10.78
C ILE A 22 -9.05 25.35 -9.99
N VAL A 23 -8.80 25.49 -8.68
CA VAL A 23 -9.62 26.33 -7.80
C VAL A 23 -9.15 27.77 -7.81
N MET A 24 -7.88 28.02 -7.52
CA MET A 24 -7.32 29.37 -7.43
C MET A 24 -7.05 29.98 -8.82
N LYS A 25 -6.95 29.17 -9.87
CA LYS A 25 -6.69 29.60 -11.27
C LYS A 25 -5.53 30.60 -11.36
N VAL A 26 -4.43 30.35 -10.65
CA VAL A 26 -3.29 31.26 -10.57
C VAL A 26 -2.75 31.59 -11.95
N PRO A 27 -2.71 32.87 -12.38
CA PRO A 27 -2.42 33.26 -13.79
C PRO A 27 -1.05 32.80 -14.29
N ARG A 28 -0.08 32.65 -13.38
CA ARG A 28 1.27 32.16 -13.69
C ARG A 28 1.35 30.65 -13.97
N LEU A 29 0.33 29.88 -13.55
CA LEU A 29 0.29 28.42 -13.68
C LEU A 29 -0.56 28.01 -14.88
N LYS A 30 -0.19 28.46 -16.09
CA LYS A 30 -0.82 27.93 -17.31
C LYS A 30 -0.49 26.46 -17.43
N THR A 31 -1.56 25.63 -17.34
CA THR A 31 -1.43 24.17 -17.45
C THR A 31 -1.15 23.80 -18.90
N ASN A 32 -0.03 23.16 -19.14
CA ASN A 32 0.25 22.54 -20.43
C ASN A 32 0.09 20.99 -20.34
N PRO A 33 0.04 20.28 -21.46
CA PRO A 33 -0.12 18.82 -21.45
C PRO A 33 0.94 18.08 -20.62
N MET A 34 2.18 18.55 -20.57
CA MET A 34 3.24 17.96 -19.74
C MET A 34 2.98 18.10 -18.24
N ASP A 35 2.42 19.23 -17.81
CA ASP A 35 2.07 19.44 -16.40
C ASP A 35 0.90 18.54 -15.99
N SER A 36 -0.09 18.38 -16.88
CA SER A 36 -1.21 17.48 -16.64
C SER A 36 -0.74 16.02 -16.56
N TYR A 37 0.13 15.60 -17.48
CA TYR A 37 0.74 14.28 -17.44
C TYR A 37 1.43 14.02 -16.09
N ALA A 38 2.29 14.93 -15.64
CA ALA A 38 3.03 14.76 -14.39
C ALA A 38 2.10 14.61 -13.18
N ILE A 39 1.04 15.41 -13.09
CA ILE A 39 0.05 15.32 -12.00
C ILE A 39 -0.71 14.00 -12.09
N ILE A 40 -1.18 13.62 -13.27
CA ILE A 40 -2.00 12.42 -13.46
C ILE A 40 -1.19 11.16 -13.17
N ILE A 41 0.03 11.05 -13.73
CA ILE A 41 0.84 9.84 -13.53
C ILE A 41 1.26 9.68 -12.06
N LEU A 42 1.65 10.76 -11.38
CA LEU A 42 1.95 10.72 -9.96
C LEU A 42 0.72 10.35 -9.13
N ALA A 43 -0.45 10.91 -9.44
CA ALA A 43 -1.68 10.56 -8.75
C ALA A 43 -2.02 9.07 -8.91
N ILE A 44 -1.90 8.53 -10.14
CA ILE A 44 -2.15 7.10 -10.41
C ILE A 44 -1.18 6.23 -9.63
N ILE A 45 0.12 6.54 -9.65
CA ILE A 45 1.15 5.79 -8.92
C ILE A 45 0.82 5.79 -7.42
N MET A 46 0.57 6.96 -6.84
CA MET A 46 0.32 7.07 -5.41
C MET A 46 -0.96 6.38 -4.98
N LEU A 47 -2.07 6.61 -5.67
CA LEU A 47 -3.36 6.00 -5.34
C LEU A 47 -3.32 4.49 -5.53
N SER A 48 -2.80 4.01 -6.67
CA SER A 48 -2.69 2.55 -6.90
C SER A 48 -1.81 1.87 -5.86
N GLY A 49 -0.72 2.51 -5.41
CA GLY A 49 0.15 2.00 -4.36
C GLY A 49 -0.56 1.88 -3.01
N ILE A 50 -1.32 2.90 -2.60
CA ILE A 50 -2.08 2.88 -1.34
C ILE A 50 -3.20 1.83 -1.38
N PHE A 51 -3.94 1.76 -2.48
CA PHE A 51 -4.98 0.73 -2.63
C PHE A 51 -4.40 -0.68 -2.68
N LEU A 52 -3.27 -0.86 -3.34
CA LEU A 52 -2.53 -2.14 -3.35
C LEU A 52 -2.12 -2.54 -1.93
N GLU A 53 -1.57 -1.62 -1.16
CA GLU A 53 -1.19 -1.86 0.23
C GLU A 53 -2.41 -2.21 1.08
N ALA A 54 -3.47 -1.43 0.99
CA ALA A 54 -4.71 -1.67 1.72
C ALA A 54 -5.33 -3.04 1.43
N THR A 55 -5.38 -3.42 0.16
CA THR A 55 -5.92 -4.73 -0.24
C THR A 55 -5.01 -5.89 0.18
N LYS A 56 -3.69 -5.71 0.21
CA LYS A 56 -2.75 -6.72 0.72
C LYS A 56 -2.87 -6.91 2.24
N ILE A 57 -3.03 -5.82 3.00
CA ILE A 57 -3.20 -5.89 4.45
C ILE A 57 -4.43 -6.73 4.82
N THR A 58 -5.52 -6.62 4.07
CA THR A 58 -6.78 -7.31 4.38
C THR A 58 -6.95 -8.65 3.67
N SER A 59 -6.06 -9.03 2.74
CA SER A 59 -6.22 -10.21 1.88
C SER A 59 -5.98 -11.50 2.65
N HIS A 60 -6.97 -12.37 2.68
CA HIS A 60 -6.85 -13.73 3.17
C HIS A 60 -5.99 -14.61 2.25
N THR A 61 -6.15 -14.45 0.93
CA THR A 61 -5.36 -15.20 -0.06
C THR A 61 -3.86 -14.94 0.12
N ARG A 62 -3.46 -13.68 0.33
CA ARG A 62 -2.05 -13.34 0.57
C ARG A 62 -1.53 -13.84 1.90
N TYR A 63 -2.39 -13.88 2.92
CA TYR A 63 -2.08 -14.51 4.19
C TYR A 63 -1.80 -16.01 4.01
N GLN A 64 -2.67 -16.73 3.29
CA GLN A 64 -2.50 -18.16 3.03
C GLN A 64 -1.21 -18.45 2.26
N GLU A 65 -0.94 -17.74 1.16
CA GLU A 65 0.31 -17.86 0.40
C GLU A 65 1.55 -17.67 1.30
N MET A 66 1.50 -16.71 2.22
CA MET A 66 2.59 -16.46 3.15
C MET A 66 2.75 -17.61 4.17
N VAL A 67 1.65 -18.11 4.70
CA VAL A 67 1.66 -19.20 5.67
C VAL A 67 2.15 -20.49 5.03
N GLU A 68 1.70 -20.83 3.83
CA GLU A 68 2.16 -22.00 3.07
C GLU A 68 3.66 -21.98 2.78
N GLU A 69 4.25 -20.78 2.63
CA GLU A 69 5.68 -20.65 2.29
C GLU A 69 6.60 -20.52 3.52
N TYR A 70 6.11 -19.91 4.62
CA TYR A 70 6.96 -19.49 5.74
C TYR A 70 6.53 -20.01 7.12
N ALA A 71 5.37 -20.63 7.29
CA ALA A 71 5.02 -21.23 8.56
C ALA A 71 5.81 -22.53 8.77
N ASP A 72 6.44 -22.67 9.93
CA ASP A 72 7.19 -23.87 10.30
C ASP A 72 6.28 -25.01 10.80
N THR A 73 4.99 -24.98 10.48
CA THR A 73 4.00 -25.97 10.90
C THR A 73 3.00 -26.27 9.80
N ASP A 74 2.61 -27.56 9.73
CA ASP A 74 1.53 -28.05 8.88
C ASP A 74 0.29 -28.46 9.71
N ASP A 75 0.28 -28.19 11.02
CA ASP A 75 -0.83 -28.51 11.90
C ASP A 75 -2.00 -27.55 11.68
N GLU A 76 -3.16 -28.08 11.33
CA GLU A 76 -4.35 -27.29 11.04
C GLU A 76 -4.87 -26.49 12.25
N GLU A 77 -4.63 -26.96 13.47
CA GLU A 77 -5.04 -26.28 14.70
C GLU A 77 -4.15 -25.10 14.99
N GLU A 78 -2.83 -25.27 14.87
CA GLU A 78 -1.85 -24.17 14.97
C GLU A 78 -2.07 -23.10 13.89
N LEU A 79 -2.33 -23.51 12.66
CA LEU A 79 -2.61 -22.59 11.55
C LEU A 79 -3.90 -21.80 11.79
N ARG A 80 -4.93 -22.39 12.36
CA ARG A 80 -6.16 -21.70 12.76
C ARG A 80 -5.93 -20.70 13.89
N THR A 81 -5.13 -21.09 14.85
CA THR A 81 -4.74 -20.25 15.98
C THR A 81 -3.97 -19.04 15.49
N LEU A 82 -3.00 -19.23 14.61
CA LEU A 82 -2.26 -18.17 13.95
C LEU A 82 -3.20 -17.26 13.13
N GLU A 83 -4.13 -17.82 12.37
CA GLU A 83 -5.11 -17.05 11.60
C GLU A 83 -5.98 -16.17 12.51
N SER A 84 -6.43 -16.71 13.64
CA SER A 84 -7.22 -15.97 14.63
C SER A 84 -6.45 -14.76 15.18
N PHE A 85 -5.16 -14.95 15.48
CA PHE A 85 -4.27 -13.89 15.91
C PHE A 85 -4.12 -12.81 14.83
N TRP A 86 -3.96 -13.19 13.55
CA TRP A 86 -3.81 -12.25 12.45
C TRP A 86 -5.11 -11.49 12.15
N VAL A 87 -6.28 -12.13 12.25
CA VAL A 87 -7.59 -11.45 12.13
C VAL A 87 -7.74 -10.38 13.19
N GLN A 88 -7.29 -10.65 14.42
CA GLN A 88 -7.42 -9.72 15.54
C GLN A 88 -6.40 -8.58 15.50
N ASN A 89 -5.13 -8.88 15.16
CA ASN A 89 -4.02 -7.94 15.34
C ASN A 89 -3.52 -7.31 14.04
N PHE A 90 -3.73 -7.96 12.89
CA PHE A 90 -3.26 -7.51 11.58
C PHE A 90 -4.38 -7.09 10.62
N ASP A 91 -5.65 -7.21 11.05
CA ASP A 91 -6.85 -6.80 10.30
C ASP A 91 -7.07 -7.57 8.98
N ILE A 92 -6.53 -8.79 8.84
CA ILE A 92 -6.90 -9.65 7.71
C ILE A 92 -8.39 -10.02 7.80
N VAL A 93 -9.02 -10.26 6.66
CA VAL A 93 -10.38 -10.79 6.63
C VAL A 93 -10.34 -12.28 6.36
N SER A 94 -10.97 -13.07 7.23
CA SER A 94 -11.07 -14.52 7.04
C SER A 94 -12.50 -14.94 6.69
N PRO A 95 -12.68 -15.89 5.76
CA PRO A 95 -13.95 -16.54 5.52
C PRO A 95 -14.29 -17.60 6.58
N THR A 96 -13.27 -18.13 7.26
CA THR A 96 -13.35 -19.30 8.14
C THR A 96 -13.37 -18.93 9.62
N VAL A 97 -12.60 -17.92 10.01
CA VAL A 97 -12.40 -17.53 11.42
C VAL A 97 -13.02 -16.17 11.69
N LYS A 98 -13.77 -16.04 12.77
CA LYS A 98 -14.42 -14.78 13.16
C LYS A 98 -14.38 -14.62 14.67
N GLY A 99 -13.95 -13.44 15.13
CA GLY A 99 -13.99 -13.09 16.56
C GLY A 99 -15.40 -12.90 17.12
N PRO A 100 -15.51 -12.75 18.43
CA PRO A 100 -14.40 -12.58 19.38
C PRO A 100 -13.64 -13.88 19.66
N PHE A 101 -12.33 -13.77 19.93
CA PHE A 101 -11.45 -14.90 20.23
C PHE A 101 -11.12 -14.94 21.72
N GLU A 102 -10.88 -16.15 22.25
CA GLU A 102 -10.41 -16.35 23.61
C GLU A 102 -8.95 -15.87 23.76
N GLU A 103 -8.60 -15.36 24.93
CA GLU A 103 -7.25 -14.84 25.19
C GLU A 103 -6.17 -15.92 25.05
N GLU A 104 -6.48 -17.17 25.38
CA GLU A 104 -5.58 -18.31 25.26
C GLU A 104 -5.22 -18.57 23.79
N ILE A 105 -6.19 -18.57 22.88
CA ILE A 105 -5.97 -18.72 21.42
C ILE A 105 -5.10 -17.57 20.88
N LEU A 106 -5.36 -16.35 21.34
CA LEU A 106 -4.56 -15.20 20.90
C LEU A 106 -3.12 -15.23 21.43
N ALA A 107 -2.91 -15.74 22.66
CA ALA A 107 -1.58 -15.87 23.24
C ALA A 107 -0.77 -16.95 22.51
N GLU A 108 -1.35 -18.11 22.24
CA GLU A 108 -0.72 -19.18 21.46
C GLU A 108 -0.42 -18.72 20.02
N GLY A 109 -1.38 -18.04 19.36
CA GLY A 109 -1.16 -17.46 18.03
C GLY A 109 -0.07 -16.39 18.00
N ALA A 110 0.12 -15.66 19.10
CA ALA A 110 1.23 -14.72 19.24
C ALA A 110 2.59 -15.44 19.32
N GLU A 111 2.67 -16.56 20.03
CA GLU A 111 3.91 -17.36 20.11
C GLU A 111 4.29 -17.93 18.74
N ILE A 112 3.32 -18.47 17.99
CA ILE A 112 3.56 -18.97 16.62
C ILE A 112 4.00 -17.82 15.71
N HIS A 113 3.35 -16.65 15.81
CA HIS A 113 3.72 -15.46 15.06
C HIS A 113 5.16 -15.01 15.37
N ASP A 114 5.53 -14.98 16.62
CA ASP A 114 6.87 -14.53 17.05
C ASP A 114 7.98 -15.47 16.55
N MET A 115 7.70 -16.77 16.44
CA MET A 115 8.65 -17.75 15.92
C MET A 115 8.85 -17.64 14.40
N SER A 116 7.77 -17.51 13.64
CA SER A 116 7.82 -17.68 12.17
C SER A 116 7.62 -16.37 11.39
N CYS A 117 6.88 -15.39 11.92
CA CYS A 117 6.41 -14.23 11.15
C CYS A 117 7.01 -12.89 11.61
N ALA A 118 7.31 -12.72 12.91
CA ALA A 118 7.69 -11.44 13.50
C ALA A 118 8.99 -10.86 12.94
N ALA A 119 9.89 -11.70 12.42
CA ALA A 119 11.15 -11.25 11.81
C ALA A 119 10.91 -10.34 10.57
N CYS A 120 9.81 -10.57 9.83
CA CYS A 120 9.47 -9.83 8.61
C CYS A 120 8.23 -8.95 8.76
N HIS A 121 7.30 -9.30 9.65
CA HIS A 121 6.02 -8.63 9.80
C HIS A 121 5.94 -7.78 11.06
N SER A 122 5.88 -6.48 10.88
CA SER A 122 5.59 -5.50 11.93
C SER A 122 4.10 -5.14 11.95
N ARG A 123 3.67 -4.47 13.02
CA ARG A 123 2.27 -4.00 13.15
C ARG A 123 1.84 -3.19 11.93
N PRO A 124 0.67 -3.48 11.33
CA PRO A 124 0.20 -2.82 10.10
C PRO A 124 -0.01 -1.31 10.26
N GLY A 125 -0.19 -0.80 11.46
CA GLY A 125 -0.30 0.63 11.77
C GLY A 125 0.92 1.47 11.37
N TRP A 126 2.09 0.87 11.14
CA TRP A 126 3.24 1.57 10.57
C TRP A 126 3.08 1.94 9.11
N ALA A 127 2.20 1.23 8.39
CA ALA A 127 1.76 1.52 7.03
C ALA A 127 0.49 2.39 7.07
N PHE A 128 0.56 3.54 7.73
CA PHE A 128 -0.60 4.30 8.20
C PHE A 128 -1.56 4.74 7.10
N THR A 129 -1.08 5.06 5.89
CA THR A 129 -1.92 5.46 4.75
C THR A 129 -2.69 4.27 4.18
N GLY A 130 -2.01 3.16 3.89
CA GLY A 130 -2.63 1.92 3.43
C GLY A 130 -3.53 1.32 4.50
N TYR A 131 -3.10 1.34 5.76
CA TYR A 131 -3.87 0.80 6.87
C TYR A 131 -5.18 1.58 7.13
N ALA A 132 -5.17 2.91 7.01
CA ALA A 132 -6.38 3.71 7.10
C ALA A 132 -7.40 3.34 6.01
N VAL A 133 -6.93 3.16 4.77
CA VAL A 133 -7.76 2.71 3.65
C VAL A 133 -8.22 1.27 3.84
N ALA A 134 -7.35 0.38 4.36
CA ALA A 134 -7.69 -1.00 4.68
C ALA A 134 -8.85 -1.09 5.68
N LYS A 135 -8.84 -0.28 6.74
CA LYS A 135 -9.96 -0.21 7.70
C LYS A 135 -11.28 0.23 7.08
N ILE A 136 -11.24 1.21 6.18
CA ILE A 136 -12.43 1.67 5.46
C ILE A 136 -12.94 0.59 4.51
N ALA A 137 -12.03 -0.12 3.82
CA ALA A 137 -12.36 -1.16 2.85
C ALA A 137 -12.71 -2.51 3.49
N LYS A 138 -12.45 -2.72 4.80
CA LYS A 138 -12.65 -3.99 5.50
C LYS A 138 -14.01 -4.65 5.26
N PRO A 139 -15.16 -3.93 5.22
CA PRO A 139 -16.47 -4.55 4.96
C PRO A 139 -16.58 -5.23 3.60
N ILE A 140 -15.84 -4.79 2.60
CA ILE A 140 -15.86 -5.32 1.22
C ILE A 140 -14.59 -6.12 0.90
N ALA A 141 -13.64 -6.20 1.83
CA ALA A 141 -12.30 -6.74 1.60
C ALA A 141 -12.33 -8.21 1.12
N LEU A 142 -13.23 -9.04 1.66
CA LEU A 142 -13.38 -10.42 1.20
C LEU A 142 -13.84 -10.51 -0.27
N GLY A 143 -14.69 -9.57 -0.70
CA GLY A 143 -15.09 -9.47 -2.12
C GLY A 143 -13.94 -9.02 -3.01
N LEU A 144 -13.14 -8.06 -2.55
CA LEU A 144 -11.94 -7.60 -3.25
C LEU A 144 -10.89 -8.71 -3.36
N ASP A 145 -10.72 -9.49 -2.32
CA ASP A 145 -9.80 -10.63 -2.28
C ASP A 145 -10.22 -11.71 -3.28
N ARG A 146 -11.49 -12.11 -3.28
CA ARG A 146 -12.06 -13.06 -4.25
C ARG A 146 -11.96 -12.57 -5.71
N ALA A 147 -12.01 -11.27 -5.93
CA ALA A 147 -11.83 -10.65 -7.25
C ALA A 147 -10.36 -10.51 -7.62
N ASN A 148 -9.43 -11.04 -6.82
CA ASN A 148 -7.98 -10.94 -7.03
C ASN A 148 -7.48 -9.48 -7.21
N MET A 149 -8.11 -8.55 -6.50
CA MET A 149 -7.76 -7.12 -6.57
C MET A 149 -6.31 -6.80 -6.21
N PRO A 150 -5.66 -7.47 -5.23
CA PRO A 150 -4.24 -7.24 -4.97
C PRO A 150 -3.36 -7.46 -6.22
N THR A 151 -3.61 -8.51 -7.00
CA THR A 151 -2.86 -8.79 -8.23
C THR A 151 -3.14 -7.76 -9.32
N LEU A 152 -4.42 -7.40 -9.52
CA LEU A 152 -4.80 -6.38 -10.50
C LEU A 152 -4.15 -5.02 -10.19
N LEU A 153 -4.22 -4.59 -8.93
CA LEU A 153 -3.61 -3.34 -8.48
C LEU A 153 -2.09 -3.39 -8.56
N TRP A 154 -1.47 -4.55 -8.36
CA TRP A 154 -0.04 -4.71 -8.54
C TRP A 154 0.39 -4.44 -9.99
N TYR A 155 -0.32 -5.03 -10.98
CA TYR A 155 -0.04 -4.77 -12.39
C TYR A 155 -0.29 -3.32 -12.78
N LEU A 156 -1.38 -2.73 -12.28
CA LEU A 156 -1.69 -1.31 -12.54
C LEU A 156 -0.60 -0.40 -11.97
N HIS A 157 -0.19 -0.64 -10.73
CA HIS A 157 0.86 0.14 -10.06
C HIS A 157 2.21 -0.02 -10.76
N PHE A 158 2.60 -1.25 -11.08
CA PHE A 158 3.82 -1.55 -11.82
C PHE A 158 3.85 -0.85 -13.17
N LEU A 159 2.78 -0.96 -13.95
CA LEU A 159 2.66 -0.31 -15.26
C LEU A 159 2.74 1.21 -15.14
N ALA A 160 2.04 1.79 -14.18
CA ALA A 160 2.08 3.24 -13.93
C ALA A 160 3.49 3.72 -13.56
N CYS A 161 4.19 2.99 -12.71
CA CYS A 161 5.58 3.28 -12.36
C CYS A 161 6.50 3.17 -13.58
N PHE A 162 6.35 2.11 -14.38
CA PHE A 162 7.13 1.90 -15.59
C PHE A 162 6.93 3.02 -16.61
N VAL A 163 5.68 3.40 -16.89
CA VAL A 163 5.35 4.53 -17.79
C VAL A 163 5.90 5.84 -17.25
N GLY A 164 5.76 6.08 -15.93
CA GLY A 164 6.31 7.28 -15.28
C GLY A 164 7.82 7.37 -15.42
N MET A 165 8.54 6.27 -15.21
CA MET A 165 10.00 6.21 -15.34
C MET A 165 10.46 6.33 -16.80
N ALA A 166 9.82 5.61 -17.71
CA ALA A 166 10.18 5.63 -19.13
C ALA A 166 10.04 7.03 -19.75
N TYR A 167 9.01 7.77 -19.33
CA TYR A 167 8.78 9.13 -19.83
C TYR A 167 9.52 10.23 -19.04
N LEU A 168 10.15 9.88 -17.91
CA LEU A 168 10.83 10.85 -17.04
C LEU A 168 11.85 11.74 -17.78
N PRO A 169 12.74 11.22 -18.66
CA PRO A 169 13.71 12.04 -19.37
C PRO A 169 13.08 13.08 -20.31
N PHE A 170 11.87 12.81 -20.81
CA PHE A 170 11.15 13.69 -21.74
C PHE A 170 10.19 14.64 -21.02
N SER A 171 10.04 14.49 -19.70
CA SER A 171 9.13 15.29 -18.89
C SER A 171 9.85 16.43 -18.18
N LYS A 172 9.08 17.42 -17.72
CA LYS A 172 9.60 18.47 -16.83
C LYS A 172 10.14 17.92 -15.51
N MET A 173 9.81 16.68 -15.12
CA MET A 173 10.32 16.06 -13.90
C MET A 173 11.83 15.77 -13.97
N PHE A 174 12.40 15.71 -15.16
CA PHE A 174 13.86 15.53 -15.35
C PHE A 174 14.70 16.63 -14.67
N HIS A 175 14.15 17.84 -14.51
CA HIS A 175 14.86 18.93 -13.82
C HIS A 175 15.22 18.60 -12.36
N ILE A 176 14.49 17.68 -11.70
CA ILE A 176 14.80 17.23 -10.34
C ILE A 176 16.21 16.62 -10.27
N PHE A 177 16.63 15.94 -11.33
CA PHE A 177 17.95 15.33 -11.45
C PHE A 177 18.97 16.29 -12.10
N ALA A 178 18.56 17.01 -13.14
CA ALA A 178 19.46 17.89 -13.90
C ALA A 178 19.90 19.12 -13.11
N SER A 179 19.00 19.73 -12.32
CA SER A 179 19.32 20.97 -11.60
C SER A 179 20.43 20.82 -10.54
N PRO A 180 20.45 19.78 -9.68
CA PRO A 180 21.55 19.58 -8.74
C PRO A 180 22.90 19.34 -9.45
N VAL A 181 22.88 18.55 -10.55
CA VAL A 181 24.11 18.23 -11.31
C VAL A 181 24.70 19.46 -11.98
N ILE A 182 23.86 20.34 -12.55
CA ILE A 182 24.32 21.57 -13.20
C ILE A 182 24.87 22.55 -12.14
N ARG A 183 24.17 22.65 -10.97
CA ARG A 183 24.57 23.58 -9.91
C ARG A 183 25.84 23.15 -9.18
N SER A 184 26.20 21.88 -9.20
CA SER A 184 27.45 21.39 -8.58
C SER A 184 28.70 21.69 -9.40
N ARG A 185 28.56 22.24 -10.65
CA ARG A 185 29.68 22.58 -11.54
C ARG A 185 30.01 24.06 -11.52
N PHE A 186 29.29 24.84 -10.76
CA PHE A 186 29.55 26.29 -10.55
C PHE A 186 29.65 26.58 -9.04
#